data_37ca56f15b3f8392c455e8a486fb39d6
#
_entry.id   37ca56f15b3f8392c455e8a486fb39d6
#
_cell.length_a   1.000
_cell.length_b   1.000
_cell.length_c   1.000
_cell.angle_alpha   90.00
_cell.angle_beta   90.00
_cell.angle_gamma   90.00
#
_symmetry.space_group_name_H-M   'P 1'
#
loop_
_entity.id
_entity.type
_entity.pdbx_description
1 polymer ?
#
loop_
_entity_poly.entity_id
_entity_poly.type
_entity_poly.pdbx_seq_one_letter_code
_entity_poly.pdbx_strand_id
1 'polypeptide(L)'
;WIFNWLILSRAQKNTFPVTVRIVIKTFVTWGNIVLIAFILMILGGMINLLLPVKRKKKEMIFHHLFNRLCRAYIAFTFAFDRKLINEPGEDFTRPAIIISNHQSLIETPAFLRLYPKIIILTTTWVYKSPVFGPIARLANYFNADSGIENILGLLKEKVDEGFSILIFPEGHRSEDQHIQRFHRGAFYLAEKLQLDILPIMVFGTGDFLGKGNFWGRPNSFRMKILSRVESDDLS
;
A
#
# COMPACT_ATOMS: atom_id res chain seq x y z
N TRP A 1 -16.12 -19.58 21.11
CA TRP A 1 -17.32 -19.65 20.25
C TRP A 1 -17.28 -18.61 19.13
N ILE A 2 -17.11 -17.33 19.43
CA ILE A 2 -17.05 -16.23 18.43
C ILE A 2 -15.87 -16.43 17.47
N PHE A 3 -14.71 -16.82 17.97
CA PHE A 3 -13.51 -17.09 17.18
C PHE A 3 -13.71 -18.29 16.23
N ASN A 4 -14.30 -19.39 16.72
CA ASN A 4 -14.65 -20.54 15.89
C ASN A 4 -15.74 -20.20 14.85
N TRP A 5 -16.73 -19.39 15.19
CA TRP A 5 -17.76 -18.95 14.26
C TRP A 5 -17.20 -18.04 13.16
N LEU A 6 -16.32 -17.08 13.49
CA LEU A 6 -15.63 -16.24 12.52
C LEU A 6 -14.72 -17.03 11.58
N ILE A 7 -14.05 -18.06 12.07
CA ILE A 7 -13.19 -18.93 11.26
C ILE A 7 -14.04 -19.84 10.37
N LEU A 8 -15.06 -20.49 10.91
CA LEU A 8 -15.90 -21.44 10.17
C LEU A 8 -16.82 -20.75 9.16
N SER A 9 -17.42 -19.61 9.50
CA SER A 9 -18.29 -18.87 8.56
C SER A 9 -17.53 -18.28 7.38
N ARG A 10 -16.24 -17.97 7.54
CA ARG A 10 -15.37 -17.52 6.45
C ARG A 10 -14.67 -18.67 5.73
N ALA A 11 -14.43 -19.79 6.37
CA ALA A 11 -13.95 -21.02 5.72
C ALA A 11 -14.99 -21.58 4.73
N GLN A 12 -16.29 -21.41 4.97
CA GLN A 12 -17.35 -21.81 4.04
C GLN A 12 -17.35 -21.06 2.71
N LYS A 13 -16.77 -19.86 2.62
CA LYS A 13 -16.56 -19.15 1.35
C LYS A 13 -15.31 -19.62 0.59
N ASN A 14 -14.45 -20.42 1.20
CA ASN A 14 -13.23 -20.94 0.58
C ASN A 14 -13.43 -22.37 0.11
N THR A 15 -13.46 -22.56 -1.18
CA THR A 15 -13.65 -23.87 -1.85
C THR A 15 -12.41 -24.79 -1.83
N PHE A 16 -11.40 -24.52 -1.02
CA PHE A 16 -10.16 -25.30 -0.94
C PHE A 16 -9.88 -25.80 0.47
N PRO A 17 -9.25 -26.97 0.63
CA PRO A 17 -8.92 -27.52 1.93
C PRO A 17 -7.87 -26.65 2.63
N VAL A 18 -8.18 -26.24 3.86
CA VAL A 18 -7.25 -25.49 4.72
C VAL A 18 -6.25 -26.45 5.32
N THR A 19 -5.03 -26.47 4.79
CA THR A 19 -3.94 -27.29 5.31
C THR A 19 -3.23 -26.61 6.49
N VAL A 20 -2.52 -27.38 7.33
CA VAL A 20 -1.71 -26.86 8.44
C VAL A 20 -0.72 -25.80 7.93
N ARG A 21 -0.13 -25.99 6.74
CA ARG A 21 0.77 -25.02 6.10
C ARG A 21 0.10 -23.68 5.85
N ILE A 22 -1.16 -23.69 5.37
CA ILE A 22 -1.94 -22.46 5.13
C ILE A 22 -2.22 -21.76 6.46
N VAL A 23 -2.59 -22.50 7.49
CA VAL A 23 -2.83 -21.95 8.83
C VAL A 23 -1.58 -21.24 9.36
N ILE A 24 -0.46 -21.94 9.39
CA ILE A 24 0.82 -21.36 9.85
C ILE A 24 1.18 -20.12 9.04
N LYS A 25 1.15 -20.20 7.70
CA LYS A 25 1.47 -19.07 6.82
C LYS A 25 0.56 -17.88 7.06
N THR A 26 -0.73 -18.11 7.29
CA THR A 26 -1.71 -17.06 7.59
C THR A 26 -1.38 -16.34 8.89
N PHE A 27 -1.17 -17.09 9.97
CA PHE A 27 -0.85 -16.50 11.28
C PHE A 27 0.49 -15.78 11.27
N VAL A 28 1.50 -16.32 10.58
CA VAL A 28 2.79 -15.65 10.39
C VAL A 28 2.63 -14.36 9.61
N THR A 29 1.85 -14.36 8.54
CA THR A 29 1.61 -13.15 7.72
C THR A 29 0.91 -12.06 8.53
N TRP A 30 -0.21 -12.37 9.18
CA TRP A 30 -0.95 -11.41 10.02
C TRP A 30 -0.14 -10.96 11.23
N GLY A 31 0.56 -11.89 11.89
CA GLY A 31 1.44 -11.57 13.02
C GLY A 31 2.54 -10.60 12.64
N ASN A 32 3.16 -10.80 11.48
CA ASN A 32 4.17 -9.87 10.97
C ASN A 32 3.60 -8.50 10.60
N ILE A 33 2.38 -8.41 10.04
CA ILE A 33 1.72 -7.12 9.77
C ILE A 33 1.54 -6.35 11.09
N VAL A 34 0.99 -7.01 12.12
CA VAL A 34 0.76 -6.40 13.43
C VAL A 34 2.07 -6.03 14.11
N LEU A 35 3.07 -6.91 14.07
CA LEU A 35 4.39 -6.65 14.64
C LEU A 35 5.07 -5.45 13.98
N ILE A 36 5.08 -5.37 12.66
CA ILE A 36 5.65 -4.24 11.92
C ILE A 36 4.89 -2.96 12.23
N ALA A 37 3.55 -3.01 12.29
CA ALA A 37 2.75 -1.86 12.68
C ALA A 37 3.13 -1.36 14.08
N PHE A 38 3.31 -2.27 15.03
CA PHE A 38 3.72 -1.93 16.40
C PHE A 38 5.14 -1.34 16.45
N ILE A 39 6.09 -1.94 15.73
CA ILE A 39 7.45 -1.41 15.60
C ILE A 39 7.44 0.00 15.01
N LEU A 40 6.67 0.24 13.94
CA LEU A 40 6.54 1.55 13.32
C LEU A 40 5.93 2.59 14.27
N MET A 41 4.94 2.21 15.05
CA MET A 41 4.33 3.11 16.05
C MET A 41 5.34 3.50 17.13
N ILE A 42 6.06 2.55 17.71
CA ILE A 42 7.07 2.81 18.75
C ILE A 42 8.22 3.67 18.18
N LEU A 43 8.85 3.20 17.11
CA LEU A 43 10.00 3.91 16.54
C LEU A 43 9.62 5.24 15.94
N GLY A 44 8.43 5.36 15.32
CA GLY A 44 7.90 6.65 14.86
C GLY A 44 7.63 7.64 16.01
N GLY A 45 7.07 7.14 17.11
CA GLY A 45 6.91 7.91 18.33
C GLY A 45 8.26 8.38 18.90
N MET A 46 9.24 7.48 18.98
CA MET A 46 10.60 7.80 19.44
C MET A 46 11.30 8.83 18.53
N ILE A 47 11.18 8.68 17.21
CA ILE A 47 11.71 9.64 16.22
C ILE A 47 11.12 11.03 16.49
N ASN A 48 9.80 11.12 16.71
CA ASN A 48 9.14 12.40 16.95
C ASN A 48 9.51 13.02 18.31
N LEU A 49 9.64 12.19 19.34
CA LEU A 49 9.90 12.67 20.71
C LEU A 49 11.37 12.99 20.96
N LEU A 50 12.27 12.08 20.54
CA LEU A 50 13.67 12.11 20.99
C LEU A 50 14.64 12.80 20.01
N LEU A 51 14.31 12.85 18.70
CA LEU A 51 15.25 13.43 17.74
C LEU A 51 15.12 14.97 17.70
N PRO A 52 16.19 15.73 18.00
CA PRO A 52 16.19 17.19 17.97
C PRO A 52 16.42 17.74 16.55
N VAL A 53 15.66 17.24 15.57
CA VAL A 53 15.78 17.66 14.17
C VAL A 53 14.45 18.19 13.63
N LYS A 54 14.51 18.96 12.52
CA LYS A 54 13.31 19.53 11.88
C LYS A 54 12.30 18.46 11.50
N ARG A 55 11.00 18.79 11.54
CA ARG A 55 9.87 17.88 11.23
C ARG A 55 10.04 17.12 9.91
N LYS A 56 10.44 17.80 8.82
CA LYS A 56 10.67 17.18 7.50
C LYS A 56 11.75 16.09 7.56
N LYS A 57 12.81 16.28 8.36
CA LYS A 57 13.86 15.26 8.54
C LYS A 57 13.36 14.05 9.33
N LYS A 58 12.53 14.26 10.37
CA LYS A 58 11.89 13.17 11.13
C LYS A 58 11.01 12.33 10.21
N GLU A 59 10.20 12.98 9.39
CA GLU A 59 9.34 12.35 8.41
C GLU A 59 10.16 11.48 7.43
N MET A 60 11.22 12.01 6.84
CA MET A 60 12.09 11.24 5.95
C MET A 60 12.73 10.03 6.64
N ILE A 61 13.20 10.17 7.89
CA ILE A 61 13.72 9.04 8.67
C ILE A 61 12.65 7.97 8.83
N PHE A 62 11.42 8.38 9.14
CA PHE A 62 10.30 7.45 9.28
C PHE A 62 9.96 6.74 7.96
N HIS A 63 9.92 7.46 6.83
CA HIS A 63 9.67 6.87 5.52
C HIS A 63 10.77 5.86 5.11
N HIS A 64 12.04 6.16 5.39
CA HIS A 64 13.13 5.22 5.14
C HIS A 64 13.02 3.96 6.02
N LEU A 65 12.68 4.11 7.29
CA LEU A 65 12.42 2.99 8.19
C LEU A 65 11.25 2.16 7.67
N PHE A 66 10.13 2.79 7.31
CA PHE A 66 8.96 2.11 6.78
C PHE A 66 9.28 1.34 5.51
N ASN A 67 9.98 1.97 4.56
CA ASN A 67 10.43 1.30 3.34
C ASN A 67 11.28 0.05 3.63
N ARG A 68 12.25 0.13 4.55
CA ARG A 68 13.09 -1.01 4.95
C ARG A 68 12.29 -2.15 5.56
N LEU A 69 11.35 -1.84 6.45
CA LEU A 69 10.48 -2.83 7.06
C LEU A 69 9.53 -3.47 6.03
N CYS A 70 9.00 -2.70 5.08
CA CYS A 70 8.22 -3.23 3.97
C CYS A 70 9.05 -4.15 3.06
N ARG A 71 10.31 -3.79 2.78
CA ARG A 71 11.26 -4.66 2.04
C ARG A 71 11.47 -5.99 2.76
N ALA A 72 11.75 -5.95 4.05
CA ALA A 72 11.95 -7.14 4.87
C ALA A 72 10.67 -8.00 4.92
N TYR A 73 9.51 -7.37 5.13
CA TYR A 73 8.22 -8.04 5.17
C TYR A 73 7.90 -8.79 3.87
N ILE A 74 8.00 -8.11 2.72
CA ILE A 74 7.75 -8.73 1.42
C ILE A 74 8.79 -9.79 1.10
N ALA A 75 10.07 -9.57 1.49
CA ALA A 75 11.11 -10.57 1.32
C ALA A 75 10.81 -11.85 2.10
N PHE A 76 10.35 -11.73 3.35
CA PHE A 76 10.03 -12.86 4.21
C PHE A 76 8.73 -13.57 3.78
N THR A 77 7.69 -12.80 3.46
CA THR A 77 6.36 -13.35 3.10
C THR A 77 6.38 -14.09 1.75
N PHE A 78 7.16 -13.58 0.79
CA PHE A 78 7.25 -14.11 -0.58
C PHE A 78 8.69 -14.46 -0.97
N ALA A 79 9.41 -15.17 -0.09
CA ALA A 79 10.83 -15.43 -0.26
C ALA A 79 11.18 -16.08 -1.62
N PHE A 80 10.31 -16.97 -2.13
CA PHE A 80 10.56 -17.75 -3.34
C PHE A 80 9.68 -17.38 -4.53
N ASP A 81 8.56 -16.66 -4.33
CA ASP A 81 7.51 -16.46 -5.35
C ASP A 81 7.20 -14.98 -5.59
N ARG A 82 8.24 -14.14 -5.70
CA ARG A 82 8.06 -12.72 -6.01
C ARG A 82 8.81 -12.34 -7.27
N LYS A 83 8.17 -11.59 -8.15
CA LYS A 83 8.80 -11.04 -9.35
C LYS A 83 8.44 -9.56 -9.50
N LEU A 84 9.45 -8.72 -9.64
CA LEU A 84 9.31 -7.34 -10.10
C LEU A 84 9.79 -7.28 -11.55
N ILE A 85 8.92 -6.83 -12.44
CA ILE A 85 9.20 -6.61 -13.85
C ILE A 85 9.23 -5.11 -14.07
N ASN A 86 10.39 -4.60 -14.39
CA ASN A 86 10.65 -3.16 -14.60
C ASN A 86 11.35 -2.98 -15.95
N GLU A 87 10.60 -3.24 -17.02
CA GLU A 87 11.11 -3.10 -18.40
C GLU A 87 11.47 -1.66 -18.75
N PRO A 88 10.69 -0.62 -18.29
CA PRO A 88 11.04 0.77 -18.55
C PRO A 88 12.26 1.28 -17.78
N GLY A 89 12.78 0.54 -16.81
CA GLY A 89 13.91 0.99 -15.98
C GLY A 89 13.55 2.09 -14.98
N GLU A 90 12.29 2.14 -14.50
CA GLU A 90 11.81 3.15 -13.56
C GLU A 90 12.61 3.12 -12.25
N ASP A 91 13.14 4.25 -11.82
CA ASP A 91 13.92 4.43 -10.60
C ASP A 91 13.16 5.13 -9.46
N PHE A 92 11.96 5.62 -9.74
CA PHE A 92 11.06 6.33 -8.81
C PHE A 92 11.61 7.67 -8.28
N THR A 93 12.66 8.21 -8.86
CA THR A 93 13.25 9.48 -8.41
C THR A 93 12.44 10.69 -8.86
N ARG A 94 11.78 10.59 -10.02
CA ARG A 94 10.85 11.61 -10.52
C ARG A 94 9.45 11.36 -9.94
N PRO A 95 8.84 12.31 -9.22
CA PRO A 95 7.49 12.18 -8.70
C PRO A 95 6.47 11.81 -9.78
N ALA A 96 5.46 11.02 -9.40
CA ALA A 96 4.38 10.60 -10.27
C ALA A 96 3.11 10.29 -9.47
N ILE A 97 1.97 10.28 -10.15
CA ILE A 97 0.77 9.59 -9.67
C ILE A 97 0.92 8.11 -10.02
N ILE A 98 1.22 7.30 -9.02
CA ILE A 98 1.28 5.84 -9.18
C ILE A 98 -0.13 5.29 -9.11
N ILE A 99 -0.59 4.63 -10.15
CA ILE A 99 -1.90 3.95 -10.15
C ILE A 99 -1.72 2.44 -10.21
N SER A 100 -2.58 1.72 -9.51
CA SER A 100 -2.57 0.25 -9.54
C SER A 100 -3.95 -0.34 -9.32
N ASN A 101 -4.17 -1.54 -9.81
CA ASN A 101 -5.29 -2.38 -9.41
C ASN A 101 -5.17 -2.78 -7.93
N HIS A 102 -6.31 -3.03 -7.27
CA HIS A 102 -6.38 -3.29 -5.84
C HIS A 102 -7.14 -4.56 -5.49
N GLN A 103 -6.44 -5.58 -5.03
CA GLN A 103 -6.98 -6.89 -4.69
C GLN A 103 -6.73 -7.30 -3.23
N SER A 104 -5.66 -6.75 -2.60
CA SER A 104 -5.18 -7.22 -1.31
C SER A 104 -4.57 -6.13 -0.44
N LEU A 105 -4.63 -6.30 0.90
CA LEU A 105 -3.92 -5.43 1.84
C LEU A 105 -2.40 -5.49 1.72
N ILE A 106 -1.86 -6.57 1.16
CA ILE A 106 -0.41 -6.77 1.02
C ILE A 106 0.22 -5.87 -0.06
N GLU A 107 -0.60 -5.28 -0.92
CA GLU A 107 -0.14 -4.36 -1.97
C GLU A 107 0.45 -3.09 -1.39
N THR A 108 -0.14 -2.55 -0.32
CA THR A 108 0.41 -1.38 0.37
C THR A 108 1.89 -1.55 0.73
N PRO A 109 2.32 -2.53 1.53
CA PRO A 109 3.75 -2.74 1.79
C PRO A 109 4.55 -3.12 0.54
N ALA A 110 3.92 -3.74 -0.46
CA ALA A 110 4.57 -4.06 -1.72
C ALA A 110 4.93 -2.82 -2.55
N PHE A 111 4.13 -1.76 -2.50
CA PHE A 111 4.47 -0.48 -3.12
C PHE A 111 5.47 0.31 -2.29
N LEU A 112 5.26 0.40 -0.97
CA LEU A 112 6.15 1.16 -0.08
C LEU A 112 7.58 0.64 -0.05
N ARG A 113 7.82 -0.64 -0.39
CA ARG A 113 9.16 -1.19 -0.54
C ARG A 113 9.93 -0.67 -1.75
N LEU A 114 9.24 -0.15 -2.78
CA LEU A 114 9.88 0.28 -4.03
C LEU A 114 10.75 1.51 -3.78
N TYR A 115 10.18 2.54 -3.16
CA TYR A 115 10.88 3.79 -2.91
C TYR A 115 10.40 4.45 -1.61
N PRO A 116 11.28 5.12 -0.84
CA PRO A 116 10.90 5.73 0.44
C PRO A 116 9.93 6.90 0.30
N LYS A 117 10.01 7.64 -0.81
CA LYS A 117 9.16 8.81 -1.04
C LYS A 117 7.88 8.44 -1.79
N ILE A 118 7.11 7.50 -1.24
CA ILE A 118 5.77 7.17 -1.70
C ILE A 118 4.80 7.43 -0.55
N ILE A 119 3.83 8.31 -0.77
CA ILE A 119 2.68 8.51 0.10
C ILE A 119 1.44 7.87 -0.50
N ILE A 120 0.45 7.56 0.33
CA ILE A 120 -0.76 6.87 -0.10
C ILE A 120 -1.98 7.75 0.13
N LEU A 121 -2.82 7.87 -0.88
CA LEU A 121 -4.20 8.30 -0.70
C LEU A 121 -5.00 7.14 -0.13
N THR A 122 -5.50 7.32 1.08
CA THR A 122 -6.21 6.29 1.84
C THR A 122 -7.64 6.72 2.14
N THR A 123 -8.43 5.83 2.74
CA THR A 123 -9.82 6.07 3.11
C THR A 123 -9.99 6.33 4.59
N THR A 124 -11.13 6.88 5.00
CA THR A 124 -11.49 7.14 6.41
C THR A 124 -11.37 5.89 7.27
N TRP A 125 -11.67 4.70 6.72
CA TRP A 125 -11.53 3.45 7.46
C TRP A 125 -10.09 3.20 7.94
N VAL A 126 -9.09 3.43 7.08
CA VAL A 126 -7.67 3.28 7.44
C VAL A 126 -7.29 4.30 8.51
N TYR A 127 -7.71 5.56 8.35
CA TYR A 127 -7.43 6.65 9.28
C TYR A 127 -8.01 6.41 10.69
N LYS A 128 -9.19 5.80 10.77
CA LYS A 128 -9.87 5.45 12.03
C LYS A 128 -9.40 4.12 12.61
N SER A 129 -8.65 3.33 11.87
CA SER A 129 -8.11 2.06 12.35
C SER A 129 -7.16 2.26 13.52
N PRO A 130 -7.31 1.51 14.64
CA PRO A 130 -6.39 1.61 15.79
C PRO A 130 -4.96 1.16 15.43
N VAL A 131 -4.79 0.31 14.43
CA VAL A 131 -3.50 -0.22 13.97
C VAL A 131 -2.89 0.66 12.89
N PHE A 132 -3.65 0.95 11.83
CA PHE A 132 -3.13 1.65 10.65
C PHE A 132 -3.20 3.18 10.77
N GLY A 133 -4.17 3.72 11.51
CA GLY A 133 -4.37 5.16 11.64
C GLY A 133 -3.16 5.91 12.22
N PRO A 134 -2.54 5.46 13.32
CA PRO A 134 -1.32 6.08 13.83
C PRO A 134 -0.19 6.08 12.80
N ILE A 135 -0.02 4.99 12.05
CA ILE A 135 1.02 4.88 11.01
C ILE A 135 0.74 5.85 9.87
N ALA A 136 -0.52 5.91 9.41
CA ALA A 136 -0.93 6.83 8.34
C ALA A 136 -0.66 8.29 8.73
N ARG A 137 -0.91 8.67 9.99
CA ARG A 137 -0.59 10.01 10.50
C ARG A 137 0.91 10.28 10.61
N LEU A 138 1.69 9.31 11.08
CA LEU A 138 3.16 9.41 11.15
C LEU A 138 3.80 9.51 9.76
N ALA A 139 3.22 8.83 8.77
CA ALA A 139 3.66 8.86 7.37
C ALA A 139 3.09 10.04 6.57
N ASN A 140 2.29 10.91 7.18
CA ASN A 140 1.57 11.99 6.50
C ASN A 140 0.79 11.52 5.26
N TYR A 141 0.10 10.37 5.38
CA TYR A 141 -0.82 9.92 4.35
C TYR A 141 -2.10 10.75 4.39
N PHE A 142 -2.78 10.87 3.27
CA PHE A 142 -3.94 11.72 3.13
C PHE A 142 -5.23 10.90 3.02
N ASN A 143 -6.30 11.42 3.62
CA ASN A 143 -7.62 10.81 3.51
C ASN A 143 -8.35 11.35 2.26
N ALA A 144 -8.55 10.50 1.27
CA ALA A 144 -9.26 10.87 0.03
C ALA A 144 -10.72 11.27 0.28
N ASP A 145 -11.37 10.68 1.31
CA ASP A 145 -12.76 10.95 1.63
C ASP A 145 -12.99 12.37 2.20
N SER A 146 -11.91 13.09 2.56
CA SER A 146 -12.00 14.50 2.98
C SER A 146 -12.22 15.47 1.82
N GLY A 147 -12.22 14.97 0.59
CA GLY A 147 -12.32 15.75 -0.63
C GLY A 147 -10.94 16.13 -1.18
N ILE A 148 -10.74 15.88 -2.47
CA ILE A 148 -9.46 16.10 -3.16
C ILE A 148 -9.03 17.57 -3.10
N GLU A 149 -9.97 18.50 -3.28
CA GLU A 149 -9.71 19.93 -3.24
C GLU A 149 -9.12 20.39 -1.90
N ASN A 150 -9.60 19.79 -0.80
CA ASN A 150 -9.14 20.15 0.55
C ASN A 150 -7.71 19.72 0.84
N ILE A 151 -7.21 18.72 0.12
CA ILE A 151 -5.87 18.16 0.32
C ILE A 151 -4.89 18.52 -0.80
N LEU A 152 -5.36 19.15 -1.89
CA LEU A 152 -4.57 19.41 -3.08
C LEU A 152 -3.30 20.24 -2.77
N GLY A 153 -3.42 21.30 -1.97
CA GLY A 153 -2.27 22.11 -1.56
C GLY A 153 -1.22 21.32 -0.78
N LEU A 154 -1.68 20.46 0.14
CA LEU A 154 -0.80 19.60 0.93
C LEU A 154 -0.13 18.51 0.07
N LEU A 155 -0.85 17.96 -0.90
CA LEU A 155 -0.28 17.01 -1.86
C LEU A 155 0.79 17.68 -2.72
N LYS A 156 0.54 18.92 -3.17
CA LYS A 156 1.53 19.70 -3.91
C LYS A 156 2.81 19.91 -3.13
N GLU A 157 2.72 20.28 -1.84
CA GLU A 157 3.90 20.40 -0.98
C GLU A 157 4.71 19.10 -0.92
N LYS A 158 4.04 17.93 -0.86
CA LYS A 158 4.71 16.63 -0.86
C LYS A 158 5.37 16.30 -2.19
N VAL A 159 4.72 16.64 -3.29
CA VAL A 159 5.29 16.49 -4.63
C VAL A 159 6.55 17.36 -4.79
N ASP A 160 6.51 18.60 -4.32
CA ASP A 160 7.66 19.52 -4.33
C ASP A 160 8.81 19.00 -3.44
N GLU A 161 8.52 18.19 -2.41
CA GLU A 161 9.50 17.45 -1.61
C GLU A 161 10.02 16.16 -2.30
N GLY A 162 9.52 15.84 -3.49
CA GLY A 162 9.90 14.69 -4.31
C GLY A 162 9.13 13.40 -3.99
N PHE A 163 7.95 13.49 -3.38
CA PHE A 163 7.10 12.33 -3.14
C PHE A 163 6.20 12.00 -4.33
N SER A 164 6.08 10.71 -4.65
CA SER A 164 5.04 10.17 -5.52
C SER A 164 3.79 9.85 -4.70
N ILE A 165 2.64 9.89 -5.35
CA ILE A 165 1.33 9.63 -4.74
C ILE A 165 0.78 8.31 -5.27
N LEU A 166 0.64 7.30 -4.40
CA LEU A 166 0.00 6.03 -4.74
C LEU A 166 -1.50 6.13 -4.57
N ILE A 167 -2.21 5.76 -5.61
CA ILE A 167 -3.67 5.74 -5.66
C ILE A 167 -4.13 4.41 -6.22
N PHE A 168 -5.12 3.79 -5.56
CA PHE A 168 -5.87 2.68 -6.11
C PHE A 168 -7.18 3.25 -6.69
N PRO A 169 -7.25 3.47 -8.02
CA PRO A 169 -8.36 4.23 -8.61
C PRO A 169 -9.70 3.49 -8.57
N GLU A 170 -9.70 2.21 -8.18
CA GLU A 170 -10.89 1.42 -7.91
C GLU A 170 -11.63 1.84 -6.62
N GLY A 171 -10.95 2.58 -5.73
CA GLY A 171 -11.49 3.04 -4.43
C GLY A 171 -11.65 1.95 -3.37
N HIS A 172 -11.70 0.70 -3.75
CA HIS A 172 -11.80 -0.46 -2.85
C HIS A 172 -11.15 -1.70 -3.47
N ARG A 173 -10.84 -2.69 -2.64
CA ARG A 173 -10.30 -3.98 -3.11
C ARG A 173 -11.36 -4.75 -3.90
N SER A 174 -10.96 -5.29 -5.06
CA SER A 174 -11.79 -6.19 -5.86
C SER A 174 -12.16 -7.46 -5.08
N GLU A 175 -13.38 -7.95 -5.26
CA GLU A 175 -13.87 -9.20 -4.66
C GLU A 175 -13.63 -10.41 -5.56
N ASP A 176 -13.67 -10.18 -6.86
CA ASP A 176 -13.59 -11.19 -7.93
C ASP A 176 -12.25 -11.21 -8.68
N GLN A 177 -11.28 -10.40 -8.20
CA GLN A 177 -9.94 -10.22 -8.77
C GLN A 177 -9.92 -9.56 -10.17
N HIS A 178 -11.06 -9.12 -10.69
CA HIS A 178 -11.09 -8.30 -11.89
C HIS A 178 -10.81 -6.85 -11.56
N ILE A 179 -10.20 -6.15 -12.50
CA ILE A 179 -9.98 -4.71 -12.41
C ILE A 179 -11.34 -4.03 -12.46
N GLN A 180 -11.66 -3.25 -11.43
CA GLN A 180 -12.90 -2.52 -11.34
C GLN A 180 -12.80 -1.18 -12.11
N ARG A 181 -13.93 -0.51 -12.27
CA ARG A 181 -13.98 0.80 -12.90
C ARG A 181 -13.11 1.80 -12.14
N PHE A 182 -12.26 2.52 -12.85
CA PHE A 182 -11.43 3.57 -12.29
C PHE A 182 -12.23 4.86 -12.07
N HIS A 183 -12.10 5.41 -10.87
CA HIS A 183 -12.59 6.74 -10.54
C HIS A 183 -11.67 7.82 -11.13
N ARG A 184 -12.25 8.96 -11.52
CA ARG A 184 -11.52 10.06 -12.16
C ARG A 184 -10.50 10.76 -11.25
N GLY A 185 -10.58 10.57 -9.92
CA GLY A 185 -9.77 11.30 -8.94
C GLY A 185 -8.27 11.21 -9.16
N ALA A 186 -7.74 10.05 -9.59
CA ALA A 186 -6.32 9.88 -9.85
C ALA A 186 -5.85 10.73 -11.07
N PHE A 187 -6.65 10.73 -12.14
CA PHE A 187 -6.37 11.47 -13.37
C PHE A 187 -6.51 12.98 -13.14
N TYR A 188 -7.53 13.39 -12.40
CA TYR A 188 -7.72 14.77 -11.97
C TYR A 188 -6.52 15.30 -11.17
N LEU A 189 -5.99 14.50 -10.23
CA LEU A 189 -4.79 14.88 -9.49
C LEU A 189 -3.55 14.96 -10.36
N ALA A 190 -3.38 14.06 -11.33
CA ALA A 190 -2.28 14.10 -12.27
C ALA A 190 -2.29 15.41 -13.08
N GLU A 191 -3.45 15.79 -13.60
CA GLU A 191 -3.66 17.05 -14.30
C GLU A 191 -3.36 18.27 -13.40
N LYS A 192 -3.98 18.34 -12.21
CA LYS A 192 -3.82 19.50 -11.31
C LYS A 192 -2.41 19.66 -10.74
N LEU A 193 -1.70 18.57 -10.52
CA LEU A 193 -0.33 18.57 -10.01
C LEU A 193 0.72 18.55 -11.11
N GLN A 194 0.33 18.48 -12.39
CA GLN A 194 1.21 18.36 -13.55
C GLN A 194 2.21 17.21 -13.37
N LEU A 195 1.67 16.03 -13.03
CA LEU A 195 2.46 14.83 -12.80
C LEU A 195 2.13 13.76 -13.83
N ASP A 196 3.15 13.03 -14.25
CA ASP A 196 2.95 11.81 -15.02
C ASP A 196 2.15 10.78 -14.23
N ILE A 197 1.46 9.92 -14.95
CA ILE A 197 0.87 8.71 -14.39
C ILE A 197 1.85 7.56 -14.60
N LEU A 198 2.17 6.84 -13.51
CA LEU A 198 2.97 5.63 -13.52
C LEU A 198 2.07 4.43 -13.23
N PRO A 199 1.63 3.68 -14.26
CA PRO A 199 0.81 2.50 -14.03
C PRO A 199 1.67 1.32 -13.56
N ILE A 200 1.23 0.64 -12.49
CA ILE A 200 1.86 -0.58 -11.99
C ILE A 200 0.79 -1.64 -11.80
N MET A 201 0.91 -2.75 -12.48
CA MET A 201 -0.01 -3.87 -12.35
C MET A 201 0.49 -4.87 -11.31
N VAL A 202 -0.43 -5.36 -10.47
CA VAL A 202 -0.16 -6.35 -9.43
C VAL A 202 -0.96 -7.61 -9.71
N PHE A 203 -0.31 -8.77 -9.57
CA PHE A 203 -0.89 -10.08 -9.84
C PHE A 203 -0.65 -11.03 -8.68
N GLY A 204 -1.64 -11.90 -8.38
CA GLY A 204 -1.54 -12.98 -7.40
C GLY A 204 -1.77 -12.57 -5.96
N THR A 205 -1.91 -11.28 -5.65
CA THR A 205 -2.16 -10.79 -4.29
C THR A 205 -3.56 -11.13 -3.82
N GLY A 206 -4.55 -11.07 -4.72
CA GLY A 206 -5.93 -11.45 -4.44
C GLY A 206 -6.08 -12.93 -4.07
N ASP A 207 -5.33 -13.80 -4.73
CA ASP A 207 -5.28 -15.23 -4.37
C ASP A 207 -4.61 -15.45 -3.03
N PHE A 208 -3.57 -14.67 -2.71
CA PHE A 208 -2.87 -14.82 -1.45
C PHE A 208 -3.69 -14.34 -0.26
N LEU A 209 -4.24 -13.13 -0.30
CA LEU A 209 -4.99 -12.49 0.80
C LEU A 209 -6.02 -11.51 0.26
N GLY A 210 -6.96 -11.99 -0.57
CA GLY A 210 -8.01 -11.19 -1.18
C GLY A 210 -9.04 -10.66 -0.20
N LYS A 211 -9.89 -9.76 -0.68
CA LYS A 211 -10.99 -9.18 0.10
C LYS A 211 -11.91 -10.28 0.64
N GLY A 212 -12.19 -10.25 1.93
CA GLY A 212 -13.01 -11.26 2.59
C GLY A 212 -12.33 -12.59 2.92
N ASN A 213 -11.11 -12.82 2.42
CA ASN A 213 -10.33 -14.02 2.74
C ASN A 213 -9.44 -13.75 3.96
N PHE A 214 -9.56 -14.61 4.96
CA PHE A 214 -8.66 -14.62 6.11
C PHE A 214 -7.42 -15.47 5.85
N TRP A 215 -7.58 -16.56 5.10
CA TRP A 215 -6.53 -17.55 4.86
C TRP A 215 -5.61 -17.15 3.71
N GLY A 216 -4.31 -17.06 4.00
CA GLY A 216 -3.27 -16.75 3.01
C GLY A 216 -2.93 -17.97 2.18
N ARG A 217 -3.41 -18.02 0.93
CA ARG A 217 -3.02 -19.10 0.00
C ARG A 217 -1.56 -18.92 -0.46
N PRO A 218 -0.78 -20.01 -0.60
CA PRO A 218 0.49 -19.94 -1.30
C PRO A 218 0.25 -19.52 -2.74
N ASN A 219 0.75 -18.36 -3.13
CA ASN A 219 0.69 -17.91 -4.52
C ASN A 219 1.87 -17.01 -4.87
N SER A 220 2.16 -16.90 -6.16
CA SER A 220 3.18 -16.01 -6.68
C SER A 220 2.71 -14.56 -6.64
N PHE A 221 3.58 -13.68 -6.24
CA PHE A 221 3.37 -12.24 -6.26
C PHE A 221 4.19 -11.62 -7.40
N ARG A 222 3.51 -10.90 -8.29
CA ARG A 222 4.18 -10.21 -9.40
C ARG A 222 3.74 -8.75 -9.45
N MET A 223 4.70 -7.86 -9.68
CA MET A 223 4.45 -6.47 -10.02
C MET A 223 5.08 -6.19 -11.38
N LYS A 224 4.31 -5.58 -12.28
CA LYS A 224 4.79 -5.12 -13.58
C LYS A 224 4.65 -3.59 -13.63
N ILE A 225 5.78 -2.92 -13.75
CA ILE A 225 5.85 -1.47 -13.98
C ILE A 225 5.68 -1.26 -15.48
N LEU A 226 4.77 -0.37 -15.84
CA LEU A 226 4.51 0.01 -17.22
C LEU A 226 5.18 1.36 -17.52
N SER A 227 5.23 1.74 -18.79
CA SER A 227 5.73 3.04 -19.19
C SER A 227 4.86 4.15 -18.62
N ARG A 228 5.49 5.28 -18.27
CA ARG A 228 4.78 6.47 -17.84
C ARG A 228 3.88 6.99 -18.95
N VAL A 229 2.73 7.52 -18.55
CA VAL A 229 1.89 8.37 -19.39
C VAL A 229 2.27 9.80 -18.98
N GLU A 230 2.82 10.54 -19.91
CA GLU A 230 3.30 11.90 -19.65
C GLU A 230 2.11 12.82 -19.34
N SER A 231 2.36 13.84 -18.50
CA SER A 231 1.30 14.79 -18.11
C SER A 231 0.72 15.54 -19.30
N ASP A 232 1.52 15.80 -20.32
CA ASP A 232 1.13 16.51 -21.55
C ASP A 232 0.15 15.69 -22.41
N ASP A 233 0.16 14.36 -22.28
CA ASP A 233 -0.76 13.45 -22.98
C ASP A 233 -2.12 13.33 -22.28
N LEU A 234 -2.29 13.95 -21.10
CA LEU A 234 -3.52 13.89 -20.31
C LEU A 234 -4.51 15.02 -20.59
N SER A 235 -4.14 15.98 -21.44
CA SER A 235 -4.93 17.19 -21.79
C SER A 235 -5.91 16.96 -22.95
#